data_99076d8bb8b3e320548fc5ff913da2fc
#
_entry.id   99076d8bb8b3e320548fc5ff913da2fc
#
_cell.length_a   1.000
_cell.length_b   1.000
_cell.length_c   1.000
_cell.angle_alpha   90.00
_cell.angle_beta   90.00
_cell.angle_gamma   90.00
#
_symmetry.space_group_name_H-M   'P 1'
#
loop_
_entity.id
_entity.type
_entity.pdbx_description
1 polymer ?
#
loop_
_entity_poly.entity_id
_entity_poly.type
_entity_poly.pdbx_seq_one_letter_code
_entity_poly.pdbx_strand_id
1 'polypeptide(L)'
;GEYRLAKAYCMDAKIDAQELYCFLTGMDKVQLFLKAEEEVDPETEEKYMELIAKRAERIPLQHITGVQEFMGHTFKVSPDVLIPRQDTETLVTEAARVIQETPREKLSFFEKLKGGKEWEVLDLCCGSGAVGISLAKISSNVKVLGTDVSEKALAVAEENAKNLRVKMRFARGDMFAPAGGKKFDMIVSNPPYIRTRMISILQEEVKDHEPLQALDGGRDGLDFYRVIVKEAADHLKPGGFLLLEIGHDQGEDLRKMIRDDGRYTPAEIIRDLPGKDRVVKCEIRDKNEHRAEAKGVTEEQGEDQ
;
A
#
# COMPACT_ATOMS: atom_id res chain seq x y z
N GLY A 1 -15.16 -15.52 -25.31
CA GLY A 1 -14.66 -14.50 -24.37
C GLY A 1 -13.33 -13.92 -24.82
N GLU A 2 -12.26 -14.72 -24.82
CA GLU A 2 -10.88 -14.30 -25.11
C GLU A 2 -10.75 -13.43 -26.38
N TYR A 3 -11.28 -13.91 -27.51
CA TYR A 3 -11.21 -13.17 -28.77
C TYR A 3 -11.83 -11.76 -28.69
N ARG A 4 -12.97 -11.64 -28.00
CA ARG A 4 -13.65 -10.35 -27.83
C ARG A 4 -12.82 -9.38 -26.98
N LEU A 5 -12.20 -9.88 -25.89
CA LEU A 5 -11.33 -9.08 -25.03
C LEU A 5 -10.04 -8.68 -25.73
N ALA A 6 -9.43 -9.58 -26.51
CA ALA A 6 -8.25 -9.26 -27.31
C ALA A 6 -8.53 -8.16 -28.36
N LYS A 7 -9.70 -8.18 -29.01
CA LYS A 7 -10.14 -7.10 -29.91
C LYS A 7 -10.36 -5.76 -29.20
N ALA A 8 -10.71 -5.79 -27.93
CA ALA A 8 -10.87 -4.62 -27.07
C ALA A 8 -9.54 -4.17 -26.43
N TYR A 9 -8.41 -4.72 -26.87
CA TYR A 9 -7.07 -4.41 -26.37
C TYR A 9 -6.89 -4.68 -24.85
N CYS A 10 -7.66 -5.59 -24.26
CA CYS A 10 -7.39 -6.07 -22.91
C CYS A 10 -6.07 -6.88 -22.92
N MET A 11 -5.10 -6.48 -22.09
CA MET A 11 -3.74 -7.07 -22.13
C MET A 11 -3.76 -8.57 -21.79
N ASP A 12 -4.52 -8.95 -20.77
CA ASP A 12 -4.61 -10.31 -20.25
C ASP A 12 -5.88 -11.03 -20.69
N ALA A 13 -6.32 -10.81 -21.96
CA ALA A 13 -7.61 -11.24 -22.50
C ALA A 13 -7.98 -12.70 -22.20
N LYS A 14 -6.99 -13.62 -22.27
CA LYS A 14 -7.21 -15.04 -21.98
C LYS A 14 -7.43 -15.28 -20.48
N ILE A 15 -6.59 -14.67 -19.65
CA ILE A 15 -6.68 -14.79 -18.18
C ILE A 15 -7.99 -14.18 -17.71
N ASP A 16 -8.32 -12.97 -18.15
CA ASP A 16 -9.56 -12.28 -17.79
C ASP A 16 -10.79 -13.09 -18.19
N ALA A 17 -10.80 -13.66 -19.39
CA ALA A 17 -11.91 -14.50 -19.84
C ALA A 17 -12.10 -15.73 -18.94
N GLN A 18 -11.01 -16.39 -18.54
CA GLN A 18 -11.06 -17.54 -17.63
C GLN A 18 -11.51 -17.15 -16.23
N GLU A 19 -10.97 -16.07 -15.67
CA GLU A 19 -11.35 -15.58 -14.34
C GLU A 19 -12.84 -15.18 -14.28
N LEU A 20 -13.36 -14.52 -15.30
CA LEU A 20 -14.78 -14.18 -15.39
C LEU A 20 -15.68 -15.41 -15.45
N TYR A 21 -15.26 -16.46 -16.16
CA TYR A 21 -16.00 -17.71 -16.20
C TYR A 21 -15.97 -18.43 -14.86
N CYS A 22 -14.78 -18.51 -14.24
CA CYS A 22 -14.63 -19.06 -12.89
C CYS A 22 -15.46 -18.29 -11.87
N PHE A 23 -15.44 -16.96 -11.92
CA PHE A 23 -16.25 -16.09 -11.07
C PHE A 23 -17.76 -16.38 -11.20
N LEU A 24 -18.25 -16.50 -12.43
CA LEU A 24 -19.66 -16.75 -12.71
C LEU A 24 -20.12 -18.13 -12.23
N THR A 25 -19.30 -19.15 -12.46
CA THR A 25 -19.68 -20.56 -12.23
C THR A 25 -19.27 -21.08 -10.85
N GLY A 26 -18.39 -20.35 -10.14
CA GLY A 26 -17.78 -20.83 -8.90
C GLY A 26 -16.74 -21.94 -9.10
N MET A 27 -16.35 -22.24 -10.34
CA MET A 27 -15.31 -23.23 -10.65
C MET A 27 -13.92 -22.65 -10.38
N ASP A 28 -13.00 -23.49 -9.97
CA ASP A 28 -11.58 -23.18 -10.00
C ASP A 28 -10.97 -23.44 -11.39
N LYS A 29 -9.71 -23.01 -11.61
CA LYS A 29 -9.00 -23.17 -12.88
C LYS A 29 -8.79 -24.64 -13.28
N VAL A 30 -8.65 -25.54 -12.31
CA VAL A 30 -8.48 -26.98 -12.56
C VAL A 30 -9.80 -27.55 -13.08
N GLN A 31 -10.91 -27.22 -12.43
CA GLN A 31 -12.25 -27.63 -12.86
C GLN A 31 -12.58 -27.08 -14.25
N LEU A 32 -12.25 -25.78 -14.50
CA LEU A 32 -12.42 -25.19 -15.83
C LEU A 32 -11.63 -25.95 -16.89
N PHE A 33 -10.38 -26.33 -16.61
CA PHE A 33 -9.56 -27.09 -17.55
C PHE A 33 -10.12 -28.50 -17.81
N LEU A 34 -10.56 -29.20 -16.77
CA LEU A 34 -11.12 -30.54 -16.89
C LEU A 34 -12.44 -30.57 -17.66
N LYS A 35 -13.21 -29.47 -17.62
CA LYS A 35 -14.52 -29.33 -18.26
C LYS A 35 -14.49 -28.52 -19.56
N ALA A 36 -13.31 -28.29 -20.13
CA ALA A 36 -13.13 -27.42 -21.30
C ALA A 36 -13.89 -27.88 -22.54
N GLU A 37 -14.22 -29.17 -22.63
CA GLU A 37 -14.95 -29.80 -23.76
C GLU A 37 -16.46 -29.95 -23.44
N GLU A 38 -16.92 -29.59 -22.26
CA GLU A 38 -18.34 -29.66 -21.89
C GLU A 38 -19.11 -28.50 -22.56
N GLU A 39 -20.32 -28.77 -23.03
CA GLU A 39 -21.21 -27.72 -23.50
C GLU A 39 -21.70 -26.86 -22.35
N VAL A 40 -21.70 -25.55 -22.55
CA VAL A 40 -22.19 -24.56 -21.58
C VAL A 40 -23.69 -24.35 -21.81
N ASP A 41 -24.48 -24.35 -20.75
CA ASP A 41 -25.90 -24.05 -20.87
C ASP A 41 -26.14 -22.61 -21.33
N PRO A 42 -27.22 -22.33 -22.07
CA PRO A 42 -27.47 -21.02 -22.67
C PRO A 42 -27.57 -19.86 -21.65
N GLU A 43 -28.09 -20.11 -20.45
CA GLU A 43 -28.22 -19.06 -19.42
C GLU A 43 -26.83 -18.65 -18.87
N THR A 44 -25.98 -19.62 -18.63
CA THR A 44 -24.58 -19.38 -18.21
C THR A 44 -23.79 -18.68 -19.33
N GLU A 45 -23.98 -19.09 -20.60
CA GLU A 45 -23.35 -18.42 -21.73
C GLU A 45 -23.75 -16.95 -21.83
N GLU A 46 -25.05 -16.63 -21.72
CA GLU A 46 -25.57 -15.27 -21.79
C GLU A 46 -24.93 -14.40 -20.69
N LYS A 47 -24.98 -14.85 -19.43
CA LYS A 47 -24.39 -14.12 -18.29
C LYS A 47 -22.88 -13.93 -18.45
N TYR A 48 -22.20 -14.96 -18.93
CA TYR A 48 -20.77 -14.87 -19.22
C TYR A 48 -20.46 -13.81 -20.28
N MET A 49 -21.25 -13.77 -21.35
CA MET A 49 -21.06 -12.80 -22.42
C MET A 49 -21.38 -11.37 -21.99
N GLU A 50 -22.26 -11.16 -20.99
CA GLU A 50 -22.46 -9.86 -20.35
C GLU A 50 -21.21 -9.42 -19.56
N LEU A 51 -20.58 -10.32 -18.80
CA LEU A 51 -19.33 -10.02 -18.08
C LEU A 51 -18.19 -9.69 -19.06
N ILE A 52 -18.07 -10.47 -20.14
CA ILE A 52 -17.13 -10.19 -21.22
C ILE A 52 -17.40 -8.84 -21.89
N ALA A 53 -18.67 -8.45 -22.05
CA ALA A 53 -19.01 -7.14 -22.61
C ALA A 53 -18.50 -6.00 -21.71
N LYS A 54 -18.78 -6.08 -20.40
CA LYS A 54 -18.27 -5.10 -19.41
C LYS A 54 -16.76 -5.02 -19.43
N ARG A 55 -16.05 -6.16 -19.46
CA ARG A 55 -14.58 -6.16 -19.53
C ARG A 55 -14.06 -5.57 -20.85
N ALA A 56 -14.75 -5.80 -21.96
CA ALA A 56 -14.42 -5.22 -23.27
C ALA A 56 -14.61 -3.69 -23.30
N GLU A 57 -15.40 -3.11 -22.38
CA GLU A 57 -15.50 -1.66 -22.14
C GLU A 57 -14.34 -1.14 -21.28
N ARG A 58 -13.30 -1.94 -21.09
CA ARG A 58 -12.09 -1.63 -20.30
C ARG A 58 -12.35 -1.45 -18.81
N ILE A 59 -13.52 -1.88 -18.30
CA ILE A 59 -13.74 -1.95 -16.85
C ILE A 59 -12.75 -2.98 -16.27
N PRO A 60 -12.00 -2.63 -15.19
CA PRO A 60 -11.08 -3.57 -14.55
C PRO A 60 -11.78 -4.87 -14.16
N LEU A 61 -11.10 -6.01 -14.36
CA LEU A 61 -11.59 -7.31 -13.93
C LEU A 61 -12.06 -7.28 -12.48
N GLN A 62 -11.28 -6.66 -11.62
CA GLN A 62 -11.54 -6.57 -10.18
C GLN A 62 -12.77 -5.73 -9.84
N HIS A 63 -13.12 -4.74 -10.67
CA HIS A 63 -14.38 -4.00 -10.49
C HIS A 63 -15.59 -4.82 -10.93
N ILE A 64 -15.41 -5.75 -11.89
CA ILE A 64 -16.48 -6.66 -12.34
C ILE A 64 -16.71 -7.75 -11.28
N THR A 65 -15.63 -8.33 -10.75
CA THR A 65 -15.69 -9.40 -9.74
C THR A 65 -15.91 -8.88 -8.31
N GLY A 66 -15.61 -7.59 -8.08
CA GLY A 66 -15.71 -6.94 -6.77
C GLY A 66 -14.57 -7.28 -5.81
N VAL A 67 -13.55 -8.03 -6.25
CA VAL A 67 -12.48 -8.52 -5.36
C VAL A 67 -11.10 -8.46 -6.01
N GLN A 68 -10.06 -8.35 -5.17
CA GLN A 68 -8.64 -8.45 -5.52
C GLN A 68 -7.91 -9.31 -4.49
N GLU A 69 -7.07 -10.21 -4.94
CA GLU A 69 -6.13 -10.91 -4.06
C GLU A 69 -4.91 -10.03 -3.75
N PHE A 70 -4.56 -9.96 -2.47
CA PHE A 70 -3.39 -9.22 -1.98
C PHE A 70 -2.86 -9.89 -0.71
N MET A 71 -1.56 -10.14 -0.62
CA MET A 71 -0.91 -10.84 0.50
C MET A 71 -1.59 -12.18 0.86
N GLY A 72 -2.10 -12.92 -0.14
CA GLY A 72 -2.81 -14.18 0.04
C GLY A 72 -4.20 -14.05 0.68
N HIS A 73 -4.79 -12.87 0.66
CA HIS A 73 -6.13 -12.60 1.16
C HIS A 73 -6.99 -11.91 0.10
N THR A 74 -8.28 -12.22 0.10
CA THR A 74 -9.25 -11.60 -0.81
C THR A 74 -9.78 -10.31 -0.20
N PHE A 75 -9.49 -9.19 -0.85
CA PHE A 75 -10.00 -7.87 -0.50
C PHE A 75 -11.15 -7.47 -1.41
N LYS A 76 -12.20 -6.91 -0.83
CA LYS A 76 -13.25 -6.23 -1.59
C LYS A 76 -12.69 -4.94 -2.19
N VAL A 77 -13.06 -4.68 -3.42
CA VAL A 77 -12.71 -3.44 -4.14
C VAL A 77 -13.93 -2.86 -4.83
N SER A 78 -13.89 -1.57 -5.11
CA SER A 78 -14.91 -0.82 -5.84
C SER A 78 -14.25 0.33 -6.60
N PRO A 79 -14.98 1.05 -7.49
CA PRO A 79 -14.47 2.26 -8.12
C PRO A 79 -14.07 3.40 -7.16
N ASP A 80 -14.33 3.25 -5.86
CA ASP A 80 -14.01 4.25 -4.85
C ASP A 80 -12.62 4.08 -4.23
N VAL A 81 -11.89 3.00 -4.58
CA VAL A 81 -10.55 2.69 -4.06
C VAL A 81 -9.58 2.30 -5.17
N LEU A 82 -8.29 2.56 -4.95
CA LEU A 82 -7.25 1.95 -5.76
C LEU A 82 -7.30 0.42 -5.60
N ILE A 83 -7.28 -0.31 -6.70
CA ILE A 83 -7.15 -1.77 -6.67
C ILE A 83 -5.76 -2.12 -6.11
N PRO A 84 -5.64 -2.89 -5.01
CA PRO A 84 -4.34 -3.27 -4.46
C PRO A 84 -3.42 -3.91 -5.51
N ARG A 85 -2.20 -3.40 -5.62
CA ARG A 85 -1.20 -3.86 -6.60
C ARG A 85 -0.23 -4.85 -5.96
N GLN A 86 0.26 -5.81 -6.73
CA GLN A 86 1.28 -6.75 -6.26
C GLN A 86 2.57 -6.02 -5.83
N ASP A 87 2.93 -4.94 -6.51
CA ASP A 87 4.11 -4.13 -6.15
C ASP A 87 4.01 -3.61 -4.71
N THR A 88 2.81 -3.28 -4.23
CA THR A 88 2.53 -2.82 -2.86
C THR A 88 2.80 -3.91 -1.80
N GLU A 89 2.83 -5.19 -2.19
CA GLU A 89 3.20 -6.28 -1.27
C GLU A 89 4.65 -6.13 -0.77
N THR A 90 5.51 -5.44 -1.53
CA THR A 90 6.87 -5.09 -1.11
C THR A 90 6.86 -4.19 0.14
N LEU A 91 5.94 -3.22 0.20
CA LEU A 91 5.76 -2.34 1.37
C LEU A 91 5.35 -3.15 2.60
N VAL A 92 4.36 -4.04 2.47
CA VAL A 92 3.90 -4.90 3.57
C VAL A 92 5.00 -5.84 4.04
N THR A 93 5.72 -6.46 3.10
CA THR A 93 6.80 -7.41 3.40
C THR A 93 7.93 -6.74 4.16
N GLU A 94 8.35 -5.53 3.73
CA GLU A 94 9.41 -4.80 4.42
C GLU A 94 8.96 -4.31 5.80
N ALA A 95 7.74 -3.80 5.94
CA ALA A 95 7.18 -3.42 7.23
C ALA A 95 7.10 -4.63 8.19
N ALA A 96 6.67 -5.78 7.68
CA ALA A 96 6.64 -7.03 8.45
C ALA A 96 8.03 -7.47 8.90
N ARG A 97 9.05 -7.33 8.03
CA ARG A 97 10.44 -7.63 8.34
C ARG A 97 10.95 -6.76 9.49
N VAL A 98 10.70 -5.45 9.45
CA VAL A 98 11.06 -4.53 10.54
C VAL A 98 10.40 -4.94 11.86
N ILE A 99 9.12 -5.32 11.84
CA ILE A 99 8.39 -5.75 13.03
C ILE A 99 8.99 -7.04 13.62
N GLN A 100 9.36 -8.01 12.76
CA GLN A 100 9.87 -9.32 13.18
C GLN A 100 11.33 -9.29 13.63
N GLU A 101 12.16 -8.46 12.95
CA GLU A 101 13.60 -8.37 13.21
C GLU A 101 13.96 -7.43 14.38
N THR A 102 12.97 -6.75 14.98
CA THR A 102 13.26 -5.89 16.15
C THR A 102 13.87 -6.74 17.28
N PRO A 103 15.16 -6.50 17.66
CA PRO A 103 15.88 -7.33 18.61
C PRO A 103 15.19 -7.37 19.95
N ARG A 104 15.06 -8.58 20.54
CA ARG A 104 14.50 -8.75 21.89
C ARG A 104 15.25 -7.95 22.96
N GLU A 105 16.50 -7.62 22.72
CA GLU A 105 17.35 -6.80 23.62
C GLU A 105 16.86 -5.35 23.70
N LYS A 106 16.29 -4.84 22.61
CA LYS A 106 15.65 -3.50 22.58
C LYS A 106 14.29 -3.44 23.30
N LEU A 107 13.74 -4.62 23.68
CA LEU A 107 12.46 -4.68 24.38
C LEU A 107 12.62 -4.36 25.88
N SER A 108 11.72 -3.54 26.41
CA SER A 108 11.59 -3.32 27.84
C SER A 108 11.22 -4.62 28.59
N PHE A 109 11.44 -4.66 29.89
CA PHE A 109 11.05 -5.79 30.73
C PHE A 109 9.56 -6.14 30.60
N PHE A 110 8.68 -5.14 30.52
CA PHE A 110 7.24 -5.34 30.37
C PHE A 110 6.85 -5.89 28.99
N GLU A 111 7.52 -5.48 27.92
CA GLU A 111 7.31 -6.01 26.58
C GLU A 111 7.75 -7.46 26.48
N LYS A 112 8.89 -7.82 27.10
CA LYS A 112 9.34 -9.21 27.19
C LYS A 112 8.32 -10.10 27.92
N LEU A 113 7.73 -9.58 28.99
CA LEU A 113 6.70 -10.29 29.78
C LEU A 113 5.39 -10.49 28.99
N LYS A 114 5.03 -9.56 28.10
CA LYS A 114 3.83 -9.59 27.22
C LYS A 114 4.04 -10.38 25.94
N GLY A 115 5.22 -10.98 25.74
CA GLY A 115 5.52 -11.80 24.54
C GLY A 115 6.01 -11.00 23.33
N GLY A 116 6.36 -9.71 23.49
CA GLY A 116 6.92 -8.86 22.45
C GLY A 116 6.46 -7.41 22.52
N LYS A 117 7.01 -6.58 21.66
CA LYS A 117 6.62 -5.17 21.51
C LYS A 117 5.22 -5.08 20.90
N GLU A 118 4.37 -4.25 21.48
CA GLU A 118 3.14 -3.81 20.82
C GLU A 118 3.49 -2.70 19.83
N TRP A 119 3.17 -2.91 18.56
CA TRP A 119 3.43 -1.94 17.50
C TRP A 119 2.19 -1.10 17.25
N GLU A 120 2.34 0.20 17.35
CA GLU A 120 1.35 1.16 16.89
C GLU A 120 1.75 1.65 15.50
N VAL A 121 0.95 1.31 14.50
CA VAL A 121 1.18 1.59 13.09
C VAL A 121 0.12 2.56 12.57
N LEU A 122 0.56 3.58 11.82
CA LEU A 122 -0.31 4.43 11.01
C LEU A 122 -0.22 3.97 9.55
N ASP A 123 -1.35 3.58 8.96
CA ASP A 123 -1.52 3.37 7.52
C ASP A 123 -2.15 4.63 6.93
N LEU A 124 -1.31 5.49 6.33
CA LEU A 124 -1.71 6.79 5.80
C LEU A 124 -2.09 6.66 4.33
N CYS A 125 -3.22 7.25 3.91
CA CYS A 125 -3.84 7.04 2.61
C CYS A 125 -4.22 5.56 2.40
N CYS A 126 -4.91 4.97 3.38
CA CYS A 126 -5.09 3.52 3.47
C CYS A 126 -5.95 2.89 2.38
N GLY A 127 -6.75 3.69 1.63
CA GLY A 127 -7.60 3.21 0.54
C GLY A 127 -8.53 2.06 0.96
N SER A 128 -8.36 0.90 0.35
CA SER A 128 -9.11 -0.34 0.69
C SER A 128 -8.68 -0.98 2.03
N GLY A 129 -7.68 -0.40 2.71
CA GLY A 129 -7.10 -0.95 3.93
C GLY A 129 -6.12 -2.10 3.71
N ALA A 130 -5.73 -2.39 2.46
CA ALA A 130 -4.96 -3.58 2.11
C ALA A 130 -3.63 -3.68 2.87
N VAL A 131 -2.88 -2.57 2.99
CA VAL A 131 -1.58 -2.53 3.70
C VAL A 131 -1.80 -2.75 5.21
N GLY A 132 -2.61 -1.89 5.84
CA GLY A 132 -2.82 -1.94 7.28
C GLY A 132 -3.46 -3.23 7.79
N ILE A 133 -4.45 -3.75 7.06
CA ILE A 133 -5.12 -5.03 7.39
C ILE A 133 -4.12 -6.19 7.29
N SER A 134 -3.30 -6.23 6.23
CA SER A 134 -2.27 -7.26 6.07
C SER A 134 -1.25 -7.23 7.20
N LEU A 135 -0.79 -6.04 7.61
CA LEU A 135 0.10 -5.89 8.76
C LEU A 135 -0.54 -6.36 10.07
N ALA A 136 -1.80 -6.02 10.31
CA ALA A 136 -2.52 -6.44 11.51
C ALA A 136 -2.78 -7.96 11.55
N LYS A 137 -2.78 -8.64 10.39
CA LYS A 137 -2.86 -10.12 10.31
C LYS A 137 -1.55 -10.83 10.61
N ILE A 138 -0.42 -10.17 10.40
CA ILE A 138 0.91 -10.77 10.63
C ILE A 138 1.13 -11.06 12.12
N SER A 139 0.66 -10.17 13.00
CA SER A 139 0.82 -10.34 14.44
C SER A 139 -0.30 -9.65 15.23
N SER A 140 -0.81 -10.35 16.26
CA SER A 140 -1.78 -9.76 17.20
C SER A 140 -1.23 -8.57 18.00
N ASN A 141 0.10 -8.38 18.01
CA ASN A 141 0.75 -7.26 18.67
C ASN A 141 0.82 -6.00 17.78
N VAL A 142 0.30 -6.04 16.56
CA VAL A 142 0.25 -4.90 15.65
C VAL A 142 -1.12 -4.25 15.73
N LYS A 143 -1.16 -2.99 16.18
CA LYS A 143 -2.36 -2.15 16.23
C LYS A 143 -2.27 -1.09 15.15
N VAL A 144 -3.20 -1.11 14.21
CA VAL A 144 -3.19 -0.19 13.07
C VAL A 144 -4.31 0.84 13.20
N LEU A 145 -3.97 2.10 12.90
CA LEU A 145 -4.89 3.16 12.56
C LEU A 145 -4.77 3.42 11.05
N GLY A 146 -5.84 3.15 10.28
CA GLY A 146 -5.93 3.53 8.89
C GLY A 146 -6.55 4.92 8.76
N THR A 147 -5.97 5.77 7.93
CA THR A 147 -6.53 7.09 7.65
C THR A 147 -6.64 7.33 6.17
N ASP A 148 -7.74 7.95 5.75
CA ASP A 148 -7.99 8.35 4.38
C ASP A 148 -8.90 9.59 4.37
N VAL A 149 -8.79 10.39 3.33
CA VAL A 149 -9.67 11.55 3.14
C VAL A 149 -11.03 11.13 2.59
N SER A 150 -11.09 10.00 1.86
CA SER A 150 -12.28 9.46 1.24
C SER A 150 -13.10 8.62 2.24
N GLU A 151 -14.31 9.08 2.56
CA GLU A 151 -15.26 8.31 3.37
C GLU A 151 -15.64 6.99 2.71
N LYS A 152 -15.76 6.99 1.39
CA LYS A 152 -16.11 5.78 0.62
C LYS A 152 -14.98 4.74 0.66
N ALA A 153 -13.72 5.19 0.57
CA ALA A 153 -12.57 4.31 0.72
C ALA A 153 -12.54 3.68 2.12
N LEU A 154 -12.78 4.47 3.16
CA LEU A 154 -12.86 3.95 4.53
C LEU A 154 -13.98 2.95 4.72
N ALA A 155 -15.14 3.14 4.08
CA ALA A 155 -16.23 2.16 4.13
C ALA A 155 -15.81 0.80 3.53
N VAL A 156 -15.06 0.80 2.42
CA VAL A 156 -14.48 -0.41 1.83
C VAL A 156 -13.45 -1.03 2.78
N ALA A 157 -12.58 -0.22 3.38
CA ALA A 157 -11.56 -0.68 4.33
C ALA A 157 -12.18 -1.32 5.59
N GLU A 158 -13.23 -0.72 6.15
CA GLU A 158 -13.97 -1.27 7.30
C GLU A 158 -14.62 -2.61 6.96
N GLU A 159 -15.23 -2.72 5.77
CA GLU A 159 -15.80 -3.97 5.28
C GLU A 159 -14.72 -5.04 5.11
N ASN A 160 -13.57 -4.70 4.54
CA ASN A 160 -12.43 -5.61 4.42
C ASN A 160 -11.90 -6.07 5.78
N ALA A 161 -11.72 -5.16 6.73
CA ALA A 161 -11.30 -5.51 8.08
C ALA A 161 -12.28 -6.48 8.76
N LYS A 162 -13.57 -6.25 8.60
CA LYS A 162 -14.64 -7.13 9.11
C LYS A 162 -14.59 -8.51 8.44
N ASN A 163 -14.53 -8.57 7.11
CA ASN A 163 -14.52 -9.82 6.33
C ASN A 163 -13.29 -10.67 6.67
N LEU A 164 -12.14 -10.02 6.83
CA LEU A 164 -10.87 -10.66 7.18
C LEU A 164 -10.67 -10.87 8.70
N ARG A 165 -11.68 -10.47 9.51
CA ARG A 165 -11.68 -10.61 10.98
C ARG A 165 -10.49 -9.92 11.65
N VAL A 166 -10.14 -8.74 11.17
CA VAL A 166 -9.06 -7.90 11.70
C VAL A 166 -9.64 -6.78 12.56
N LYS A 167 -9.06 -6.57 13.74
CA LYS A 167 -9.38 -5.41 14.58
C LYS A 167 -8.46 -4.24 14.19
N MET A 168 -8.98 -3.34 13.39
CA MET A 168 -8.30 -2.13 12.96
C MET A 168 -9.20 -0.93 13.21
N ARG A 169 -8.61 0.24 13.46
CA ARG A 169 -9.35 1.50 13.60
C ARG A 169 -9.17 2.31 12.32
N PHE A 170 -10.21 3.03 11.96
CA PHE A 170 -10.20 3.93 10.81
C PHE A 170 -10.60 5.34 11.24
N ALA A 171 -10.04 6.35 10.58
CA ALA A 171 -10.38 7.75 10.83
C ALA A 171 -10.28 8.56 9.55
N ARG A 172 -11.34 9.35 9.26
CA ARG A 172 -11.38 10.21 8.09
C ARG A 172 -10.66 11.53 8.35
N GLY A 173 -9.87 11.97 7.40
CA GLY A 173 -9.28 13.31 7.37
C GLY A 173 -8.11 13.40 6.41
N ASP A 174 -7.64 14.63 6.24
CA ASP A 174 -6.50 14.92 5.37
C ASP A 174 -5.19 14.62 6.10
N MET A 175 -4.34 13.86 5.45
CA MET A 175 -3.00 13.49 5.90
C MET A 175 -2.97 13.09 7.39
N PHE A 176 -2.18 13.77 8.23
CA PHE A 176 -2.01 13.48 9.64
C PHE A 176 -3.10 14.04 10.58
N ALA A 177 -4.04 14.85 10.06
CA ALA A 177 -5.07 15.45 10.90
C ALA A 177 -5.84 14.43 11.77
N PRO A 178 -6.23 13.24 11.27
CA PRO A 178 -6.91 12.24 12.09
C PRO A 178 -6.04 11.58 13.16
N ALA A 179 -4.72 11.64 13.02
CA ALA A 179 -3.78 11.08 13.98
C ALA A 179 -3.70 11.96 15.25
N GLY A 180 -4.03 13.27 15.13
CA GLY A 180 -3.95 14.22 16.25
C GLY A 180 -2.54 14.26 16.84
N GLY A 181 -2.42 14.20 18.16
CA GLY A 181 -1.13 14.18 18.87
C GLY A 181 -0.51 12.79 19.07
N LYS A 182 -1.03 11.76 18.42
CA LYS A 182 -0.52 10.39 18.60
C LYS A 182 0.83 10.20 17.92
N LYS A 183 1.63 9.32 18.53
CA LYS A 183 2.91 8.87 17.99
C LYS A 183 2.87 7.37 17.73
N PHE A 184 3.50 6.98 16.62
CA PHE A 184 3.50 5.62 16.11
C PHE A 184 4.91 5.03 16.12
N ASP A 185 5.00 3.72 16.23
CA ASP A 185 6.25 2.98 16.03
C ASP A 185 6.61 2.88 14.55
N MET A 186 5.58 2.94 13.69
CA MET A 186 5.76 2.86 12.24
C MET A 186 4.65 3.66 11.54
N ILE A 187 5.03 4.37 10.49
CA ILE A 187 4.11 4.98 9.53
C ILE A 187 4.38 4.32 8.18
N VAL A 188 3.34 3.75 7.59
CA VAL A 188 3.35 3.20 6.24
C VAL A 188 2.41 4.00 5.35
N SER A 189 2.73 4.16 4.08
CA SER A 189 1.83 4.79 3.12
C SER A 189 2.12 4.34 1.69
N ASN A 190 1.05 4.13 0.93
CA ASN A 190 1.08 4.14 -0.53
C ASN A 190 0.29 5.38 -0.99
N PRO A 191 0.89 6.57 -0.98
CA PRO A 191 0.21 7.80 -1.35
C PRO A 191 0.10 7.93 -2.87
N PRO A 192 -0.76 8.81 -3.40
CA PRO A 192 -0.77 9.13 -4.82
C PRO A 192 0.58 9.71 -5.25
N TYR A 193 1.18 9.14 -6.31
CA TYR A 193 2.53 9.51 -6.76
C TYR A 193 2.67 9.67 -8.28
N ILE A 194 1.60 9.50 -9.04
CA ILE A 194 1.64 9.63 -10.50
C ILE A 194 1.65 11.12 -10.84
N ARG A 195 2.60 11.52 -11.70
CA ARG A 195 2.63 12.91 -12.19
C ARG A 195 1.35 13.22 -12.95
N THR A 196 0.70 14.33 -12.66
CA THR A 196 -0.59 14.74 -13.28
C THR A 196 -0.60 14.55 -14.80
N ARG A 197 0.49 14.96 -15.48
CA ARG A 197 0.61 14.84 -16.95
C ARG A 197 0.64 13.39 -17.46
N MET A 198 0.98 12.43 -16.61
CA MET A 198 1.09 11.01 -16.98
C MET A 198 -0.25 10.28 -16.87
N ILE A 199 -1.22 10.84 -16.15
CA ILE A 199 -2.51 10.18 -15.92
C ILE A 199 -3.23 9.91 -17.24
N SER A 200 -3.21 10.85 -18.18
CA SER A 200 -3.89 10.73 -19.47
C SER A 200 -3.36 9.59 -20.36
N ILE A 201 -2.14 9.13 -20.13
CA ILE A 201 -1.50 8.04 -20.90
C ILE A 201 -1.49 6.70 -20.15
N LEU A 202 -2.09 6.63 -18.95
CA LEU A 202 -2.31 5.37 -18.27
C LEU A 202 -3.27 4.48 -19.05
N GLN A 203 -3.26 3.19 -18.72
CA GLN A 203 -4.25 2.25 -19.25
C GLN A 203 -5.67 2.74 -18.94
N GLU A 204 -6.60 2.49 -19.84
CA GLU A 204 -7.99 2.92 -19.69
C GLU A 204 -8.63 2.37 -18.42
N GLU A 205 -8.28 1.13 -18.05
CA GLU A 205 -8.70 0.50 -16.81
C GLU A 205 -8.35 1.35 -15.57
N VAL A 206 -7.22 2.02 -15.59
CA VAL A 206 -6.74 2.84 -14.47
C VAL A 206 -7.32 4.26 -14.56
N LYS A 207 -7.05 4.96 -15.66
CA LYS A 207 -7.40 6.40 -15.76
C LYS A 207 -8.89 6.68 -15.77
N ASP A 208 -9.72 5.75 -16.29
CA ASP A 208 -11.15 5.96 -16.49
C ASP A 208 -12.02 5.29 -15.40
N HIS A 209 -11.42 4.37 -14.62
CA HIS A 209 -12.19 3.55 -13.67
C HIS A 209 -11.69 3.61 -12.22
N GLU A 210 -10.45 4.03 -11.98
CA GLU A 210 -9.95 4.19 -10.61
C GLU A 210 -10.01 5.67 -10.17
N PRO A 211 -10.15 5.96 -8.87
CA PRO A 211 -10.35 7.33 -8.43
C PRO A 211 -9.10 8.18 -8.68
N LEU A 212 -9.26 9.29 -9.41
CA LEU A 212 -8.17 10.22 -9.73
C LEU A 212 -7.39 10.66 -8.48
N GLN A 213 -8.10 10.85 -7.37
CA GLN A 213 -7.53 11.23 -6.08
C GLN A 213 -6.53 10.21 -5.54
N ALA A 214 -6.65 8.92 -5.91
CA ALA A 214 -5.72 7.87 -5.50
C ALA A 214 -4.51 7.75 -6.45
N LEU A 215 -4.50 8.48 -7.57
CA LEU A 215 -3.47 8.41 -8.61
C LEU A 215 -2.60 9.67 -8.64
N ASP A 216 -3.22 10.86 -8.58
CA ASP A 216 -2.56 12.13 -8.87
C ASP A 216 -1.68 12.61 -7.71
N GLY A 217 -0.38 12.49 -7.87
CA GLY A 217 0.66 12.98 -6.95
C GLY A 217 1.10 14.42 -7.22
N GLY A 218 0.38 15.16 -8.08
CA GLY A 218 0.72 16.52 -8.46
C GLY A 218 1.67 16.62 -9.66
N ARG A 219 2.16 17.83 -9.90
CA ARG A 219 2.93 18.16 -11.10
C ARG A 219 4.14 17.26 -11.33
N ASP A 220 4.89 16.97 -10.27
CA ASP A 220 6.09 16.11 -10.29
C ASP A 220 5.89 14.76 -9.59
N GLY A 221 4.68 14.50 -9.07
CA GLY A 221 4.34 13.26 -8.36
C GLY A 221 4.85 13.21 -6.92
N LEU A 222 5.27 14.34 -6.34
CA LEU A 222 5.93 14.38 -5.03
C LEU A 222 5.15 15.18 -3.97
N ASP A 223 3.94 15.66 -4.29
CA ASP A 223 3.22 16.57 -3.40
C ASP A 223 2.90 15.93 -2.04
N PHE A 224 2.45 14.69 -2.04
CA PHE A 224 2.17 13.95 -0.81
C PHE A 224 3.44 13.66 -0.02
N TYR A 225 4.52 13.30 -0.67
CA TYR A 225 5.78 13.00 0.01
C TYR A 225 6.36 14.22 0.73
N ARG A 226 6.22 15.42 0.17
CA ARG A 226 6.63 16.67 0.85
C ARG A 226 5.93 16.86 2.16
N VAL A 227 4.63 16.57 2.21
CA VAL A 227 3.84 16.63 3.44
C VAL A 227 4.24 15.51 4.38
N ILE A 228 4.29 14.26 3.87
CA ILE A 228 4.57 13.08 4.69
C ILE A 228 5.95 13.19 5.36
N VAL A 229 7.01 13.47 4.61
CA VAL A 229 8.38 13.55 5.18
C VAL A 229 8.45 14.65 6.24
N LYS A 230 7.80 15.80 6.00
CA LYS A 230 7.80 16.91 6.95
C LYS A 230 7.03 16.59 8.23
N GLU A 231 5.86 15.97 8.15
CA GLU A 231 4.96 15.82 9.29
C GLU A 231 5.15 14.50 10.03
N ALA A 232 5.56 13.42 9.34
CA ALA A 232 5.74 12.11 9.95
C ALA A 232 6.74 12.12 11.14
N ALA A 233 7.77 12.96 11.08
CA ALA A 233 8.72 13.09 12.18
C ALA A 233 8.08 13.51 13.51
N ASP A 234 6.99 14.29 13.44
CA ASP A 234 6.24 14.72 14.62
C ASP A 234 5.25 13.65 15.12
N HIS A 235 4.99 12.63 14.28
CA HIS A 235 4.10 11.52 14.57
C HIS A 235 4.84 10.18 14.78
N LEU A 236 6.17 10.16 14.70
CA LEU A 236 6.96 8.98 15.03
C LEU A 236 7.46 9.04 16.48
N LYS A 237 7.48 7.87 17.11
CA LYS A 237 8.20 7.66 18.38
C LYS A 237 9.71 7.66 18.09
N PRO A 238 10.59 7.98 19.06
CA PRO A 238 12.04 7.81 18.88
C PRO A 238 12.37 6.39 18.38
N GLY A 239 13.19 6.30 17.34
CA GLY A 239 13.50 5.02 16.69
C GLY A 239 12.33 4.41 15.89
N GLY A 240 11.30 5.19 15.59
CA GLY A 240 10.18 4.76 14.74
C GLY A 240 10.51 4.85 13.26
N PHE A 241 9.80 4.09 12.45
CA PHE A 241 10.06 3.89 11.04
C PHE A 241 9.06 4.59 10.13
N LEU A 242 9.54 5.17 9.04
CA LEU A 242 8.75 5.64 7.92
C LEU A 242 9.02 4.77 6.70
N LEU A 243 7.97 4.13 6.15
CA LEU A 243 8.03 3.33 4.94
C LEU A 243 7.01 3.86 3.93
N LEU A 244 7.48 4.20 2.74
CA LEU A 244 6.67 4.79 1.68
C LEU A 244 6.81 3.99 0.39
N GLU A 245 5.69 3.57 -0.22
CA GLU A 245 5.71 3.15 -1.60
C GLU A 245 6.02 4.34 -2.50
N ILE A 246 6.80 4.11 -3.56
CA ILE A 246 7.23 5.13 -4.52
C ILE A 246 7.11 4.65 -5.95
N GLY A 247 6.99 5.58 -6.88
CA GLY A 247 7.25 5.32 -8.30
C GLY A 247 8.73 4.94 -8.52
N HIS A 248 8.98 4.03 -9.43
CA HIS A 248 10.30 3.43 -9.67
C HIS A 248 11.40 4.44 -10.05
N ASP A 249 11.04 5.66 -10.40
CA ASP A 249 11.95 6.76 -10.79
C ASP A 249 12.02 7.88 -9.74
N GLN A 250 11.45 7.68 -8.54
CA GLN A 250 11.37 8.69 -7.48
C GLN A 250 12.35 8.45 -6.32
N GLY A 251 13.11 7.35 -6.31
CA GLY A 251 13.96 6.97 -5.20
C GLY A 251 14.96 8.04 -4.78
N GLU A 252 15.66 8.66 -5.75
CA GLU A 252 16.65 9.70 -5.45
C GLU A 252 16.01 11.02 -4.97
N ASP A 253 14.82 11.37 -5.47
CA ASP A 253 14.08 12.54 -5.00
C ASP A 253 13.70 12.38 -3.53
N LEU A 254 13.22 11.18 -3.14
CA LEU A 254 12.88 10.87 -1.76
C LEU A 254 14.12 10.82 -0.85
N ARG A 255 15.23 10.21 -1.30
CA ARG A 255 16.50 10.23 -0.56
C ARG A 255 16.95 11.67 -0.27
N LYS A 256 16.88 12.53 -1.29
CA LYS A 256 17.21 13.94 -1.12
C LYS A 256 16.28 14.63 -0.12
N MET A 257 14.97 14.43 -0.26
CA MET A 257 13.95 15.04 0.61
C MET A 257 14.14 14.64 2.08
N ILE A 258 14.37 13.35 2.34
CA ILE A 258 14.62 12.79 3.68
C ILE A 258 15.92 13.32 4.28
N ARG A 259 16.99 13.40 3.47
CA ARG A 259 18.29 13.96 3.89
C ARG A 259 18.18 15.46 4.23
N ASP A 260 17.45 16.23 3.39
CA ASP A 260 17.30 17.67 3.55
C ASP A 260 16.44 18.02 4.78
N ASP A 261 15.51 17.15 5.19
CA ASP A 261 14.75 17.27 6.44
C ASP A 261 15.64 17.11 7.69
N GLY A 262 16.63 16.24 7.64
CA GLY A 262 17.67 16.05 8.67
C GLY A 262 17.24 15.28 9.92
N ARG A 263 15.95 15.03 10.13
CA ARG A 263 15.45 14.32 11.35
C ARG A 263 15.51 12.80 11.21
N TYR A 264 15.77 12.27 10.01
CA TYR A 264 15.77 10.85 9.72
C TYR A 264 17.19 10.31 9.50
N THR A 265 17.34 9.01 9.66
CA THR A 265 18.52 8.28 9.17
C THR A 265 18.57 8.32 7.63
N PRO A 266 19.71 8.04 6.99
CA PRO A 266 19.77 7.91 5.54
C PRO A 266 18.72 6.92 5.02
N ALA A 267 18.02 7.31 3.96
CA ALA A 267 16.95 6.49 3.38
C ALA A 267 17.51 5.27 2.64
N GLU A 268 16.95 4.10 2.93
CA GLU A 268 17.15 2.86 2.20
C GLU A 268 16.08 2.73 1.11
N ILE A 269 16.49 2.31 -0.10
CA ILE A 269 15.58 1.98 -1.19
C ILE A 269 15.47 0.47 -1.31
N ILE A 270 14.27 -0.04 -1.18
CA ILE A 270 13.94 -1.45 -1.35
C ILE A 270 13.32 -1.64 -2.73
N ARG A 271 13.78 -2.66 -3.43
CA ARG A 271 13.30 -3.00 -4.76
C ARG A 271 12.25 -4.08 -4.72
N ASP A 272 11.33 -4.01 -5.68
CA ASP A 272 10.33 -5.06 -5.91
C ASP A 272 10.96 -6.31 -6.59
N LEU A 273 10.16 -7.36 -6.78
CA LEU A 273 10.62 -8.58 -7.44
C LEU A 273 11.19 -8.36 -8.85
N PRO A 274 10.62 -7.49 -9.70
CA PRO A 274 11.24 -7.12 -10.98
C PRO A 274 12.52 -6.26 -10.85
N GLY A 275 12.94 -5.88 -9.66
CA GLY A 275 14.17 -5.11 -9.41
C GLY A 275 14.02 -3.60 -9.55
N LYS A 276 12.80 -3.07 -9.59
CA LYS A 276 12.52 -1.63 -9.62
C LYS A 276 12.45 -1.06 -8.21
N ASP A 277 12.92 0.17 -8.02
CA ASP A 277 12.75 0.87 -6.76
C ASP A 277 11.27 0.95 -6.41
N ARG A 278 10.90 0.53 -5.19
CA ARG A 278 9.48 0.43 -4.79
C ARG A 278 9.18 0.98 -3.42
N VAL A 279 10.06 0.83 -2.45
CA VAL A 279 9.84 1.33 -1.09
C VAL A 279 11.02 2.15 -0.63
N VAL A 280 10.75 3.29 -0.04
CA VAL A 280 11.71 4.08 0.74
C VAL A 280 11.46 3.80 2.20
N LYS A 281 12.53 3.47 2.93
CA LYS A 281 12.51 3.25 4.38
C LYS A 281 13.54 4.13 5.07
N CYS A 282 13.15 4.77 6.17
CA CYS A 282 14.06 5.46 7.09
C CYS A 282 13.54 5.37 8.53
N GLU A 283 14.41 5.67 9.47
CA GLU A 283 14.13 5.71 10.91
C GLU A 283 14.22 7.15 11.40
N ILE A 284 13.37 7.57 12.34
CA ILE A 284 13.53 8.86 13.01
C ILE A 284 14.72 8.79 13.97
N ARG A 285 15.65 9.75 13.89
CA ARG A 285 16.80 9.82 14.78
C ARG A 285 16.39 10.07 16.22
N ASP A 286 17.10 9.48 17.17
CA ASP A 286 16.91 9.83 18.58
C ASP A 286 17.44 11.25 18.83
N LYS A 287 16.64 12.08 19.55
CA LYS A 287 17.02 13.47 19.88
C LYS A 287 18.34 13.57 20.66
N ASN A 288 18.79 12.48 21.29
CA ASN A 288 20.02 12.44 22.05
C ASN A 288 21.28 12.22 21.15
N GLU A 289 21.15 11.59 19.98
CA GLU A 289 22.26 11.42 19.03
C GLU A 289 22.64 12.75 18.37
N HIS A 290 21.67 13.60 18.04
CA HIS A 290 21.94 14.94 17.49
C HIS A 290 22.76 15.85 18.40
N ARG A 291 22.66 15.67 19.74
CA ARG A 291 23.45 16.45 20.70
C ARG A 291 24.89 15.97 20.83
N ALA A 292 25.16 14.72 20.52
CA ALA A 292 26.51 14.14 20.57
C ALA A 292 27.33 14.55 19.33
N GLU A 293 26.73 14.48 18.13
CA GLU A 293 27.41 14.90 16.89
C GLU A 293 27.67 16.41 16.85
N ALA A 294 26.73 17.24 17.33
CA ALA A 294 26.92 18.69 17.42
C ALA A 294 27.99 19.11 18.46
N LYS A 295 28.27 18.28 19.47
CA LYS A 295 29.34 18.54 20.46
C LYS A 295 30.69 18.03 19.97
N GLY A 296 30.74 16.95 19.20
CA GLY A 296 32.00 16.41 18.64
C GLY A 296 32.63 17.31 17.58
N VAL A 297 31.82 18.06 16.81
CA VAL A 297 32.32 18.99 15.78
C VAL A 297 32.91 20.29 16.42
N THR A 298 32.54 20.61 17.66
CA THR A 298 33.08 21.81 18.38
C THR A 298 34.36 21.54 19.14
N GLU A 299 34.71 20.28 19.43
CA GLU A 299 35.95 19.94 20.15
C GLU A 299 37.15 19.76 19.22
N GLU A 300 36.97 19.39 17.93
CA GLU A 300 38.09 19.25 16.98
C GLU A 300 38.60 20.58 16.40
N GLN A 301 37.92 21.70 16.62
CA GLN A 301 38.38 23.04 16.15
C GLN A 301 39.03 23.89 17.22
N GLY A 302 39.31 23.34 18.42
CA GLY A 302 39.84 24.06 19.59
C GLY A 302 41.32 23.74 19.93
N GLU A 303 42.01 22.84 19.28
CA GLU A 303 43.36 22.41 19.64
C GLU A 303 44.48 22.86 18.69
N ASP A 304 44.25 23.80 17.77
CA ASP A 304 45.31 24.41 16.96
C ASP A 304 45.30 25.97 17.18
N GLN A 305 45.79 26.42 18.33
CA GLN A 305 46.36 27.75 18.49
C GLN A 305 47.47 27.73 19.54
#